data_8d5951ba719c4d7f4773629fecc7b9c0
#
_entry.id   8d5951ba719c4d7f4773629fecc7b9c0
#
_cell.length_a   1.000
_cell.length_b   1.000
_cell.length_c   1.000
_cell.angle_alpha   90.00
_cell.angle_beta   90.00
_cell.angle_gamma   90.00
#
_symmetry.space_group_name_H-M   'P 1'
#
loop_
_entity.id
_entity.type
_entity.pdbx_description
1 polymer ?
#
loop_
_entity_poly.entity_id
_entity_poly.type
_entity_poly.pdbx_seq_one_letter_code
_entity_poly.pdbx_strand_id
1 'polypeptide(L)'
;MIVPFYKSDNRDFTIVNGDCFDVLPQFDFKFDMIFADPPYFLSNGGISYQAGKVVCVDKGEWDKGGSPESIMEFNRKWLSLCREKLKDNGTIWISGTHHNIFSIANVLTKLGYKILNVITWAKTNPPPNISCRFFTYSTEFIIWARKCPKVPHKYNYELMKAINDGKQMTDVWRLPAIGRWEKSCGKHPTQKPLALLTRIILASTDEHDWILDPFAGSSTTGIAANLCGRRFLGIEQENIFSSLSKVRREEIDQFDVRLDYINRLNDLKYLPNLPISSEPDTLYGNDLPF
;
A
#
# COMPACT_ATOMS: atom_id res chain seq x y z
N MET A 1 14.07 5.25 21.79
CA MET A 1 12.59 5.08 21.87
C MET A 1 11.98 5.86 20.72
N ILE A 2 11.19 5.21 19.88
CA ILE A 2 10.52 5.85 18.74
C ILE A 2 9.41 6.72 19.28
N VAL A 3 9.34 7.96 18.79
CA VAL A 3 8.23 8.87 19.06
C VAL A 3 7.39 8.93 17.80
N PRO A 4 6.12 8.50 17.82
CA PRO A 4 5.23 8.63 16.67
C PRO A 4 5.04 10.10 16.30
N PHE A 5 5.01 10.39 14.98
CA PHE A 5 4.59 11.70 14.49
C PHE A 5 3.10 11.94 14.77
N TYR A 6 2.30 10.88 14.58
CA TYR A 6 0.86 10.89 14.85
C TYR A 6 0.38 9.53 15.31
N LYS A 7 -0.56 9.50 16.24
CA LYS A 7 -1.29 8.31 16.68
C LYS A 7 -2.75 8.69 16.89
N SER A 8 -3.67 7.93 16.30
CA SER A 8 -5.11 8.15 16.47
C SER A 8 -5.55 7.86 17.91
N ASP A 9 -6.63 8.50 18.36
CA ASP A 9 -7.14 8.35 19.74
C ASP A 9 -7.53 6.91 20.05
N ASN A 10 -8.14 6.22 19.09
CA ASN A 10 -8.52 4.79 19.20
C ASN A 10 -7.32 3.83 18.98
N ARG A 11 -6.12 4.34 18.69
CA ARG A 11 -4.86 3.58 18.53
C ARG A 11 -4.84 2.56 17.39
N ASP A 12 -5.68 2.74 16.38
CA ASP A 12 -5.71 1.90 15.20
C ASP A 12 -4.80 2.40 14.06
N PHE A 13 -4.25 3.63 14.21
CA PHE A 13 -3.43 4.26 13.19
C PHE A 13 -2.24 4.99 13.81
N THR A 14 -1.06 4.66 13.31
CA THR A 14 0.19 5.29 13.77
C THR A 14 1.06 5.66 12.57
N ILE A 15 1.61 6.87 12.55
CA ILE A 15 2.64 7.31 11.61
C ILE A 15 3.92 7.63 12.39
N VAL A 16 5.02 7.06 11.92
CA VAL A 16 6.38 7.40 12.35
C VAL A 16 7.05 8.18 11.22
N ASN A 17 7.51 9.38 11.53
CA ASN A 17 8.30 10.15 10.56
C ASN A 17 9.77 9.73 10.67
N GLY A 18 10.33 9.24 9.55
CA GLY A 18 11.71 8.77 9.47
C GLY A 18 11.97 7.83 8.32
N ASP A 19 13.21 7.43 8.16
CA ASP A 19 13.62 6.43 7.18
C ASP A 19 13.28 5.02 7.71
N CYS A 20 12.68 4.19 6.86
CA CYS A 20 12.34 2.82 7.23
C CYS A 20 13.57 1.97 7.61
N PHE A 21 14.75 2.28 7.09
CA PHE A 21 16.00 1.62 7.46
C PHE A 21 16.42 1.90 8.89
N ASP A 22 16.09 3.07 9.40
CA ASP A 22 16.41 3.49 10.77
C ASP A 22 15.29 3.10 11.75
N VAL A 23 14.03 3.16 11.32
CA VAL A 23 12.86 2.94 12.16
C VAL A 23 12.59 1.46 12.40
N LEU A 24 12.56 0.63 11.34
CA LEU A 24 12.20 -0.78 11.46
C LEU A 24 13.09 -1.58 12.45
N PRO A 25 14.40 -1.39 12.52
CA PRO A 25 15.23 -2.12 13.48
C PRO A 25 14.92 -1.83 14.96
N GLN A 26 14.28 -0.71 15.26
CA GLN A 26 14.11 -0.24 16.65
C GLN A 26 12.96 -0.92 17.42
N PHE A 27 12.16 -1.77 16.79
CA PHE A 27 11.08 -2.49 17.47
C PHE A 27 10.98 -3.96 17.05
N ASP A 28 10.56 -4.80 18.01
CA ASP A 28 10.46 -6.26 17.83
C ASP A 28 9.06 -6.72 17.40
N PHE A 29 8.12 -5.80 17.28
CA PHE A 29 6.75 -6.12 16.89
C PHE A 29 6.68 -6.73 15.49
N LYS A 30 5.77 -7.71 15.29
CA LYS A 30 5.56 -8.38 14.00
C LYS A 30 4.15 -8.15 13.49
N PHE A 31 4.06 -7.89 12.19
CA PHE A 31 2.84 -7.56 11.48
C PHE A 31 2.24 -8.77 10.77
N ASP A 32 0.92 -8.76 10.61
CA ASP A 32 0.18 -9.78 9.89
C ASP A 32 0.35 -9.62 8.38
N MET A 33 0.39 -8.38 7.92
CA MET A 33 0.57 -8.02 6.52
C MET A 33 1.49 -6.81 6.38
N ILE A 34 2.29 -6.80 5.33
CA ILE A 34 3.04 -5.62 4.89
C ILE A 34 2.57 -5.27 3.48
N PHE A 35 2.21 -4.01 3.27
CA PHE A 35 2.10 -3.43 1.93
C PHE A 35 3.28 -2.49 1.72
N ALA A 36 3.87 -2.48 0.53
CA ALA A 36 4.98 -1.60 0.19
C ALA A 36 4.81 -1.03 -1.22
N ASP A 37 4.97 0.28 -1.35
CA ASP A 37 5.07 1.00 -2.64
C ASP A 37 6.44 1.68 -2.73
N PRO A 38 7.53 0.91 -2.91
CA PRO A 38 8.90 1.43 -2.85
C PRO A 38 9.18 2.39 -4.02
N PRO A 39 10.26 3.20 -3.94
CA PRO A 39 10.70 4.04 -5.05
C PRO A 39 10.83 3.28 -6.37
N TYR A 40 10.39 3.91 -7.47
CA TYR A 40 10.45 3.32 -8.82
C TYR A 40 11.72 3.72 -9.58
N PHE A 41 12.50 4.63 -9.01
CA PHE A 41 13.75 5.16 -9.58
C PHE A 41 13.55 5.80 -10.96
N LEU A 42 12.46 6.54 -11.13
CA LEU A 42 12.04 7.16 -12.39
C LEU A 42 12.42 8.65 -12.50
N SER A 43 12.91 9.26 -11.43
CA SER A 43 13.27 10.71 -11.38
C SER A 43 14.63 10.99 -12.05
N ASN A 44 14.74 10.64 -13.34
CA ASN A 44 15.95 10.83 -14.15
C ASN A 44 15.77 11.96 -15.18
N GLY A 45 14.97 12.98 -14.88
CA GLY A 45 14.73 14.10 -15.82
C GLY A 45 13.77 13.76 -16.97
N GLY A 46 13.00 12.67 -16.86
CA GLY A 46 11.98 12.31 -17.83
C GLY A 46 10.82 13.32 -17.88
N ILE A 47 10.09 13.34 -19.00
CA ILE A 47 8.94 14.22 -19.22
C ILE A 47 7.66 13.40 -19.12
N SER A 48 6.68 13.89 -18.36
CA SER A 48 5.32 13.34 -18.26
C SER A 48 4.28 14.41 -18.58
N TYR A 49 3.02 13.98 -18.77
CA TYR A 49 1.93 14.90 -19.07
C TYR A 49 0.87 14.86 -17.97
N GLN A 50 0.53 16.02 -17.42
CA GLN A 50 -0.58 16.13 -16.47
C GLN A 50 -1.52 17.26 -16.94
N ALA A 51 -2.81 16.93 -17.06
CA ALA A 51 -3.86 17.88 -17.44
C ALA A 51 -3.54 18.72 -18.70
N GLY A 52 -2.95 18.09 -19.74
CA GLY A 52 -2.64 18.77 -21.00
C GLY A 52 -1.31 19.54 -21.00
N LYS A 53 -0.51 19.50 -19.92
CA LYS A 53 0.78 20.20 -19.83
C LYS A 53 1.94 19.20 -19.68
N VAL A 54 3.05 19.50 -20.33
CA VAL A 54 4.31 18.79 -20.12
C VAL A 54 4.83 19.12 -18.73
N VAL A 55 5.10 18.10 -17.91
CA VAL A 55 5.71 18.26 -16.59
C VAL A 55 6.95 17.40 -16.49
N CYS A 56 7.98 17.89 -15.83
CA CYS A 56 9.16 17.10 -15.51
C CYS A 56 8.79 16.02 -14.49
N VAL A 57 9.28 14.79 -14.69
CA VAL A 57 9.11 13.70 -13.73
C VAL A 57 10.23 13.84 -12.70
N ASP A 58 10.03 14.72 -11.73
CA ASP A 58 10.82 14.78 -10.52
C ASP A 58 9.88 14.51 -9.33
N LYS A 59 10.06 13.36 -8.69
CA LYS A 59 9.25 12.95 -7.55
C LYS A 59 9.99 13.20 -6.22
N GLY A 60 11.22 13.67 -6.29
CA GLY A 60 12.10 13.92 -5.16
C GLY A 60 13.40 13.12 -5.19
N GLU A 61 14.31 13.46 -4.29
CA GLU A 61 15.65 12.82 -4.18
C GLU A 61 15.54 11.31 -3.94
N TRP A 62 14.50 10.86 -3.25
CA TRP A 62 14.23 9.45 -2.92
C TRP A 62 13.92 8.56 -4.15
N ASP A 63 13.52 9.15 -5.29
CA ASP A 63 13.18 8.40 -6.51
C ASP A 63 14.25 8.56 -7.60
N LYS A 64 15.42 9.12 -7.27
CA LYS A 64 16.54 9.23 -8.21
C LYS A 64 17.13 7.87 -8.53
N GLY A 65 17.32 7.60 -9.82
CA GLY A 65 17.87 6.34 -10.30
C GLY A 65 19.33 6.13 -9.88
N GLY A 66 19.66 4.87 -9.62
CA GLY A 66 21.02 4.39 -9.39
C GLY A 66 21.44 3.34 -10.41
N SER A 67 22.62 2.73 -10.24
CA SER A 67 22.98 1.54 -11.02
C SER A 67 22.04 0.36 -10.71
N PRO A 68 21.88 -0.61 -11.61
CA PRO A 68 21.11 -1.82 -11.34
C PRO A 68 21.50 -2.52 -10.04
N GLU A 69 22.81 -2.50 -9.71
CA GLU A 69 23.36 -3.10 -8.50
C GLU A 69 22.91 -2.34 -7.25
N SER A 70 22.92 -1.00 -7.28
CA SER A 70 22.47 -0.17 -6.16
C SER A 70 20.97 -0.32 -5.90
N ILE A 71 20.17 -0.41 -6.95
CA ILE A 71 18.72 -0.69 -6.87
C ILE A 71 18.47 -2.08 -6.25
N MET A 72 19.24 -3.08 -6.68
CA MET A 72 19.12 -4.44 -6.12
C MET A 72 19.51 -4.47 -4.64
N GLU A 73 20.57 -3.76 -4.25
CA GLU A 73 21.01 -3.68 -2.86
C GLU A 73 20.01 -2.93 -1.98
N PHE A 74 19.43 -1.83 -2.47
CA PHE A 74 18.33 -1.14 -1.81
C PHE A 74 17.16 -2.10 -1.56
N ASN A 75 16.72 -2.83 -2.62
CA ASN A 75 15.63 -3.78 -2.52
C ASN A 75 15.96 -4.92 -1.53
N ARG A 76 17.21 -5.40 -1.51
CA ARG A 76 17.64 -6.42 -0.56
C ARG A 76 17.54 -5.94 0.89
N LYS A 77 17.95 -4.71 1.17
CA LYS A 77 17.96 -4.15 2.53
C LYS A 77 16.54 -4.02 3.10
N TRP A 78 15.65 -3.30 2.42
CA TRP A 78 14.31 -3.09 2.97
C TRP A 78 13.47 -4.38 3.01
N LEU A 79 13.62 -5.28 2.02
CA LEU A 79 12.93 -6.57 2.03
C LEU A 79 13.41 -7.49 3.15
N SER A 80 14.70 -7.44 3.50
CA SER A 80 15.22 -8.18 4.66
C SER A 80 14.61 -7.69 5.95
N LEU A 81 14.55 -6.37 6.16
CA LEU A 81 13.92 -5.76 7.34
C LEU A 81 12.42 -6.11 7.41
N CYS A 82 11.70 -5.99 6.30
CA CYS A 82 10.29 -6.39 6.24
C CYS A 82 10.10 -7.87 6.59
N ARG A 83 11.02 -8.75 6.14
CA ARG A 83 10.96 -10.17 6.46
C ARG A 83 11.06 -10.44 7.97
N GLU A 84 11.91 -9.72 8.67
CA GLU A 84 12.06 -9.82 10.13
C GLU A 84 10.79 -9.36 10.85
N LYS A 85 10.14 -8.30 10.35
CA LYS A 85 8.94 -7.71 10.94
C LYS A 85 7.62 -8.40 10.54
N LEU A 86 7.65 -9.36 9.63
CA LEU A 86 6.49 -10.12 9.22
C LEU A 86 6.31 -11.38 10.09
N LYS A 87 5.08 -11.67 10.54
CA LYS A 87 4.73 -12.93 11.19
C LYS A 87 5.01 -14.11 10.24
N ASP A 88 5.18 -15.32 10.75
CA ASP A 88 5.54 -16.48 9.92
C ASP A 88 4.43 -16.88 8.94
N ASN A 89 3.16 -16.68 9.31
CA ASN A 89 1.99 -16.82 8.44
C ASN A 89 1.63 -15.55 7.67
N GLY A 90 2.39 -14.48 7.87
CA GLY A 90 2.13 -13.19 7.24
C GLY A 90 2.49 -13.13 5.77
N THR A 91 1.93 -12.14 5.08
CA THR A 91 2.17 -11.90 3.66
C THR A 91 2.64 -10.48 3.40
N ILE A 92 3.40 -10.32 2.32
CA ILE A 92 3.83 -9.02 1.82
C ILE A 92 3.25 -8.79 0.42
N TRP A 93 2.77 -7.57 0.21
CA TRP A 93 2.24 -7.08 -1.06
C TRP A 93 3.08 -5.90 -1.52
N ILE A 94 3.58 -5.95 -2.74
CA ILE A 94 4.53 -4.95 -3.24
C ILE A 94 4.03 -4.42 -4.57
N SER A 95 3.75 -3.13 -4.63
CA SER A 95 3.40 -2.43 -5.86
C SER A 95 4.66 -2.08 -6.66
N GLY A 96 4.55 -2.10 -7.98
CA GLY A 96 5.64 -1.71 -8.85
C GLY A 96 5.27 -1.62 -10.31
N THR A 97 6.17 -1.01 -11.08
CA THR A 97 6.12 -0.98 -12.54
C THR A 97 7.18 -1.91 -13.12
N HIS A 98 7.22 -2.03 -14.45
CA HIS A 98 8.26 -2.82 -15.12
C HIS A 98 9.70 -2.36 -14.81
N HIS A 99 9.88 -1.14 -14.28
CA HIS A 99 11.21 -0.61 -13.94
C HIS A 99 11.83 -1.25 -12.69
N ASN A 100 11.01 -1.65 -11.70
CA ASN A 100 11.52 -2.17 -10.43
C ASN A 100 11.00 -3.57 -10.06
N ILE A 101 9.84 -3.99 -10.59
CA ILE A 101 9.15 -5.21 -10.14
C ILE A 101 9.98 -6.49 -10.35
N PHE A 102 10.76 -6.56 -11.44
CA PHE A 102 11.60 -7.73 -11.72
C PHE A 102 12.79 -7.85 -10.77
N SER A 103 13.41 -6.71 -10.41
CA SER A 103 14.45 -6.66 -9.39
C SER A 103 13.91 -7.11 -8.03
N ILE A 104 12.73 -6.62 -7.64
CA ILE A 104 12.04 -7.01 -6.41
C ILE A 104 11.76 -8.52 -6.38
N ALA A 105 11.19 -9.08 -7.47
CA ALA A 105 10.89 -10.50 -7.56
C ALA A 105 12.14 -11.38 -7.38
N ASN A 106 13.25 -10.97 -7.99
CA ASN A 106 14.54 -11.66 -7.84
C ASN A 106 15.02 -11.66 -6.38
N VAL A 107 14.97 -10.50 -5.74
CA VAL A 107 15.40 -10.35 -4.34
C VAL A 107 14.49 -11.13 -3.39
N LEU A 108 13.17 -11.09 -3.57
CA LEU A 108 12.22 -11.89 -2.77
C LEU A 108 12.59 -13.37 -2.77
N THR A 109 12.88 -13.92 -3.97
CA THR A 109 13.27 -15.32 -4.12
C THR A 109 14.57 -15.62 -3.39
N LYS A 110 15.58 -14.75 -3.51
CA LYS A 110 16.88 -14.90 -2.81
C LYS A 110 16.76 -14.82 -1.29
N LEU A 111 15.82 -14.03 -0.78
CA LEU A 111 15.53 -13.92 0.65
C LEU A 111 14.63 -15.05 1.19
N GLY A 112 14.21 -16.00 0.34
CA GLY A 112 13.43 -17.16 0.75
C GLY A 112 11.94 -16.86 0.96
N TYR A 113 11.42 -15.79 0.39
CA TYR A 113 9.97 -15.61 0.24
C TYR A 113 9.43 -16.56 -0.83
N LYS A 114 8.17 -16.96 -0.69
CA LYS A 114 7.46 -17.66 -1.76
C LYS A 114 6.48 -16.69 -2.42
N ILE A 115 6.74 -16.33 -3.67
CA ILE A 115 5.80 -15.57 -4.49
C ILE A 115 4.56 -16.44 -4.73
N LEU A 116 3.38 -15.89 -4.44
CA LEU A 116 2.08 -16.53 -4.61
C LEU A 116 1.45 -16.13 -5.94
N ASN A 117 1.40 -14.81 -6.20
CA ASN A 117 0.91 -14.25 -7.46
C ASN A 117 1.72 -13.03 -7.87
N VAL A 118 1.73 -12.77 -9.17
CA VAL A 118 2.06 -11.47 -9.75
C VAL A 118 0.78 -10.96 -10.39
N ILE A 119 0.14 -10.01 -9.71
CA ILE A 119 -1.15 -9.46 -10.11
C ILE A 119 -0.93 -8.30 -11.06
N THR A 120 -1.66 -8.29 -12.17
CA THR A 120 -1.71 -7.19 -13.11
C THR A 120 -2.89 -6.27 -12.76
N TRP A 121 -2.59 -5.10 -12.23
CA TRP A 121 -3.58 -4.05 -12.09
C TRP A 121 -3.75 -3.34 -13.43
N ALA A 122 -4.83 -3.65 -14.15
CA ALA A 122 -5.21 -3.02 -15.42
C ALA A 122 -6.04 -1.77 -15.14
N LYS A 123 -5.46 -0.59 -15.35
CA LYS A 123 -6.13 0.70 -15.16
C LYS A 123 -7.22 0.89 -16.20
N THR A 124 -8.43 1.21 -15.77
CA THR A 124 -9.55 1.48 -16.68
C THR A 124 -9.48 2.85 -17.35
N ASN A 125 -8.63 3.76 -16.82
CA ASN A 125 -8.43 5.13 -17.28
C ASN A 125 -6.94 5.51 -17.35
N PRO A 126 -6.11 4.77 -18.14
CA PRO A 126 -4.68 5.05 -18.23
C PRO A 126 -4.43 6.39 -18.95
N PRO A 127 -3.34 7.11 -18.61
CA PRO A 127 -2.93 8.29 -19.35
C PRO A 127 -2.48 7.92 -20.76
N PRO A 128 -2.69 8.77 -21.78
CA PRO A 128 -2.27 8.49 -23.15
C PRO A 128 -0.73 8.49 -23.28
N ASN A 129 -0.23 7.71 -24.22
CA ASN A 129 1.18 7.77 -24.64
C ASN A 129 1.37 8.88 -25.66
N ILE A 130 2.09 9.92 -25.28
CA ILE A 130 2.29 11.13 -26.11
C ILE A 130 3.31 10.90 -27.20
N SER A 131 4.33 10.08 -26.94
CA SER A 131 5.38 9.82 -27.94
C SER A 131 4.90 9.02 -29.13
N CYS A 132 3.77 8.29 -29.01
CA CYS A 132 3.19 7.40 -30.01
C CYS A 132 4.20 6.39 -30.60
N ARG A 133 5.24 6.03 -29.82
CA ARG A 133 6.32 5.13 -30.28
C ARG A 133 6.27 3.74 -29.64
N PHE A 134 5.40 3.55 -28.65
CA PHE A 134 5.19 2.29 -27.93
C PHE A 134 3.76 2.23 -27.41
N PHE A 135 3.33 1.09 -26.92
CA PHE A 135 2.00 0.91 -26.35
C PHE A 135 1.81 1.77 -25.10
N THR A 136 0.60 2.26 -24.86
CA THR A 136 0.25 2.99 -23.63
C THR A 136 0.41 2.07 -22.42
N TYR A 137 1.15 2.56 -21.44
CA TYR A 137 1.27 1.86 -20.16
C TYR A 137 -0.04 1.94 -19.38
N SER A 138 -0.82 0.87 -19.46
CA SER A 138 -2.13 0.77 -18.82
C SER A 138 -2.12 -0.13 -17.59
N THR A 139 -0.96 -0.69 -17.23
CA THR A 139 -0.85 -1.65 -16.13
C THR A 139 0.23 -1.27 -15.13
N GLU A 140 0.01 -1.65 -13.88
CA GLU A 140 1.03 -1.79 -12.84
C GLU A 140 0.97 -3.21 -12.28
N PHE A 141 2.04 -3.63 -11.62
CA PHE A 141 2.13 -4.98 -11.07
C PHE A 141 2.10 -4.95 -9.55
N ILE A 142 1.54 -6.02 -8.96
CA ILE A 142 1.55 -6.22 -7.53
C ILE A 142 2.03 -7.64 -7.27
N ILE A 143 3.18 -7.77 -6.60
CA ILE A 143 3.66 -9.07 -6.15
C ILE A 143 3.01 -9.37 -4.80
N TRP A 144 2.39 -10.54 -4.70
CA TRP A 144 1.95 -11.11 -3.44
C TRP A 144 2.87 -12.28 -3.07
N ALA A 145 3.47 -12.19 -1.90
CA ALA A 145 4.40 -13.22 -1.42
C ALA A 145 4.18 -13.53 0.06
N ARG A 146 4.51 -14.76 0.47
CA ARG A 146 4.51 -15.19 1.87
C ARG A 146 5.92 -15.36 2.40
N LYS A 147 6.08 -15.11 3.71
CA LYS A 147 7.38 -15.20 4.38
C LYS A 147 7.91 -16.62 4.42
N CYS A 148 7.10 -17.56 4.90
CA CYS A 148 7.53 -18.93 5.13
C CYS A 148 6.85 -19.91 4.15
N PRO A 149 7.60 -20.60 3.29
CA PRO A 149 7.02 -21.54 2.32
C PRO A 149 6.28 -22.72 2.97
N LYS A 150 6.60 -23.06 4.22
CA LYS A 150 6.03 -24.22 4.93
C LYS A 150 4.86 -23.87 5.84
N VAL A 151 4.65 -22.58 6.17
CA VAL A 151 3.56 -22.12 7.03
C VAL A 151 2.41 -21.63 6.14
N PRO A 152 1.18 -22.12 6.31
CA PRO A 152 0.03 -21.60 5.61
C PRO A 152 -0.15 -20.10 5.86
N HIS A 153 -0.31 -19.32 4.81
CA HIS A 153 -0.60 -17.89 4.92
C HIS A 153 -2.11 -17.66 5.01
N LYS A 154 -2.49 -16.51 5.52
CA LYS A 154 -3.88 -16.05 5.53
C LYS A 154 -4.34 -15.72 4.12
N TYR A 155 -5.49 -16.27 3.72
CA TYR A 155 -6.20 -15.91 2.50
C TYR A 155 -7.71 -16.09 2.69
N ASN A 156 -8.46 -15.01 2.54
CA ASN A 156 -9.90 -14.99 2.72
C ASN A 156 -10.61 -15.39 1.41
N TYR A 157 -10.45 -16.65 1.02
CA TYR A 157 -10.92 -17.19 -0.26
C TYR A 157 -12.42 -16.98 -0.50
N GLU A 158 -13.28 -17.29 0.48
CA GLU A 158 -14.73 -17.16 0.32
C GLU A 158 -15.15 -15.70 0.21
N LEU A 159 -14.51 -14.79 0.96
CA LEU A 159 -14.74 -13.36 0.83
C LEU A 159 -14.33 -12.85 -0.56
N MET A 160 -13.15 -13.25 -1.06
CA MET A 160 -12.69 -12.85 -2.38
C MET A 160 -13.61 -13.38 -3.49
N LYS A 161 -14.14 -14.58 -3.32
CA LYS A 161 -15.12 -15.16 -4.23
C LYS A 161 -16.47 -14.43 -4.18
N ALA A 162 -16.93 -14.06 -2.98
CA ALA A 162 -18.17 -13.28 -2.82
C ALA A 162 -18.06 -11.89 -3.50
N ILE A 163 -16.91 -11.20 -3.33
CA ILE A 163 -16.61 -9.91 -3.99
C ILE A 163 -16.57 -10.06 -5.52
N ASN A 164 -16.27 -11.24 -6.02
CA ASN A 164 -16.16 -11.53 -7.47
C ASN A 164 -17.38 -12.32 -8.00
N ASP A 165 -18.57 -11.96 -7.60
CA ASP A 165 -19.85 -12.56 -8.08
C ASP A 165 -19.90 -14.10 -7.92
N GLY A 166 -19.36 -14.63 -6.83
CA GLY A 166 -19.31 -16.05 -6.53
C GLY A 166 -18.27 -16.85 -7.33
N LYS A 167 -17.42 -16.19 -8.13
CA LYS A 167 -16.36 -16.81 -8.92
C LYS A 167 -15.00 -16.62 -8.30
N GLN A 168 -14.05 -17.53 -8.53
CA GLN A 168 -12.66 -17.31 -8.14
C GLN A 168 -12.12 -16.01 -8.72
N MET A 169 -11.48 -15.21 -7.88
CA MET A 169 -10.79 -14.00 -8.32
C MET A 169 -9.50 -14.38 -9.05
N THR A 170 -9.25 -13.73 -10.18
CA THR A 170 -8.04 -13.94 -10.99
C THR A 170 -6.96 -12.93 -10.64
N ASP A 171 -5.81 -13.07 -11.25
CA ASP A 171 -4.63 -12.19 -11.08
C ASP A 171 -4.62 -10.97 -12.02
N VAL A 172 -5.71 -10.73 -12.75
CA VAL A 172 -5.92 -9.51 -13.54
C VAL A 172 -7.04 -8.68 -12.91
N TRP A 173 -6.67 -7.57 -12.30
CA TRP A 173 -7.61 -6.68 -11.62
C TRP A 173 -7.87 -5.43 -12.43
N ARG A 174 -9.11 -5.23 -12.87
CA ARG A 174 -9.53 -4.03 -13.60
C ARG A 174 -10.08 -3.03 -12.60
N LEU A 175 -9.27 -2.03 -12.26
CA LEU A 175 -9.60 -0.98 -11.30
C LEU A 175 -9.18 0.38 -11.87
N PRO A 176 -9.94 1.46 -11.59
CA PRO A 176 -9.53 2.79 -11.98
C PRO A 176 -8.26 3.22 -11.23
N ALA A 177 -7.54 4.17 -11.82
CA ALA A 177 -6.58 4.97 -11.06
C ALA A 177 -7.33 5.84 -10.04
N ILE A 178 -6.56 6.44 -9.12
CA ILE A 178 -7.10 7.27 -8.03
C ILE A 178 -8.16 8.28 -8.49
N GLY A 179 -9.29 8.31 -7.79
CA GLY A 179 -10.37 9.26 -8.00
C GLY A 179 -10.06 10.66 -7.46
N ARG A 180 -10.83 11.69 -7.90
CA ARG A 180 -10.67 13.06 -7.38
C ARG A 180 -11.07 13.14 -5.91
N TRP A 181 -12.08 12.40 -5.50
CA TRP A 181 -12.59 12.34 -4.13
C TRP A 181 -11.55 11.80 -3.12
N GLU A 182 -10.64 10.95 -3.56
CA GLU A 182 -9.55 10.44 -2.73
C GLU A 182 -8.41 11.47 -2.47
N LYS A 183 -8.54 12.68 -3.02
CA LYS A 183 -7.57 13.77 -2.95
C LYS A 183 -8.12 15.02 -2.23
N SER A 184 -9.21 14.88 -1.50
CA SER A 184 -9.88 15.98 -0.76
C SER A 184 -8.92 16.74 0.14
N CYS A 185 -8.10 16.01 0.91
CA CYS A 185 -7.14 16.59 1.86
C CYS A 185 -5.81 17.02 1.24
N GLY A 186 -5.55 16.69 -0.02
CA GLY A 186 -4.27 16.99 -0.68
C GLY A 186 -3.86 15.93 -1.69
N LYS A 187 -2.66 16.09 -2.26
CA LYS A 187 -2.17 15.25 -3.34
C LYS A 187 -0.79 14.68 -3.00
N HIS A 188 -0.67 13.36 -3.07
CA HIS A 188 0.62 12.68 -3.15
C HIS A 188 0.89 12.25 -4.61
N PRO A 189 2.13 12.38 -5.14
CA PRO A 189 2.43 12.11 -6.55
C PRO A 189 2.09 10.70 -7.02
N THR A 190 2.29 9.70 -6.15
CA THR A 190 2.13 8.27 -6.47
C THR A 190 1.03 7.59 -5.66
N GLN A 191 0.08 8.36 -5.12
CA GLN A 191 -1.01 7.82 -4.30
C GLN A 191 -1.74 6.66 -5.02
N LYS A 192 -1.89 5.53 -4.33
CA LYS A 192 -2.65 4.38 -4.82
C LYS A 192 -4.15 4.53 -4.55
N PRO A 193 -5.02 3.94 -5.38
CA PRO A 193 -6.47 4.01 -5.13
C PRO A 193 -6.88 3.14 -3.93
N LEU A 194 -7.84 3.64 -3.15
CA LEU A 194 -8.39 2.93 -1.99
C LEU A 194 -8.96 1.55 -2.36
N ALA A 195 -9.67 1.44 -3.48
CA ALA A 195 -10.25 0.17 -3.92
C ALA A 195 -9.20 -0.95 -4.09
N LEU A 196 -8.01 -0.60 -4.56
CA LEU A 196 -6.90 -1.55 -4.69
C LEU A 196 -6.42 -2.03 -3.32
N LEU A 197 -6.15 -1.09 -2.40
CA LEU A 197 -5.63 -1.38 -1.07
C LEU A 197 -6.65 -2.14 -0.22
N THR A 198 -7.92 -1.75 -0.29
CA THR A 198 -9.01 -2.44 0.41
C THR A 198 -9.12 -3.91 -0.02
N ARG A 199 -9.03 -4.19 -1.33
CA ARG A 199 -9.03 -5.58 -1.84
C ARG A 199 -7.84 -6.38 -1.31
N ILE A 200 -6.64 -5.81 -1.33
CA ILE A 200 -5.42 -6.43 -0.81
C ILE A 200 -5.57 -6.77 0.68
N ILE A 201 -6.05 -5.82 1.47
CA ILE A 201 -6.24 -5.96 2.92
C ILE A 201 -7.26 -7.04 3.22
N LEU A 202 -8.44 -6.98 2.59
CA LEU A 202 -9.49 -7.98 2.79
C LEU A 202 -9.05 -9.39 2.36
N ALA A 203 -8.19 -9.50 1.35
CA ALA A 203 -7.71 -10.80 0.89
C ALA A 203 -6.83 -11.51 1.91
N SER A 204 -6.03 -10.80 2.70
CA SER A 204 -4.93 -11.40 3.45
C SER A 204 -4.88 -11.05 4.94
N THR A 205 -5.93 -10.43 5.49
CA THR A 205 -6.01 -10.06 6.92
C THR A 205 -7.39 -10.31 7.51
N ASP A 206 -7.44 -10.46 8.82
CA ASP A 206 -8.66 -10.43 9.62
C ASP A 206 -8.85 -9.07 10.30
N GLU A 207 -10.02 -8.82 10.88
CA GLU A 207 -10.24 -7.65 11.72
C GLU A 207 -9.22 -7.61 12.85
N HIS A 208 -8.80 -6.39 13.21
CA HIS A 208 -7.79 -6.10 14.23
C HIS A 208 -6.36 -6.53 13.90
N ASP A 209 -6.09 -7.15 12.75
CA ASP A 209 -4.73 -7.44 12.30
C ASP A 209 -3.91 -6.16 12.10
N TRP A 210 -2.59 -6.26 12.33
CA TRP A 210 -1.66 -5.17 12.15
C TRP A 210 -1.06 -5.17 10.75
N ILE A 211 -1.16 -4.02 10.09
CA ILE A 211 -0.61 -3.77 8.76
C ILE A 211 0.53 -2.76 8.85
N LEU A 212 1.66 -3.06 8.24
CA LEU A 212 2.80 -2.17 8.08
C LEU A 212 2.88 -1.65 6.65
N ASP A 213 3.17 -0.35 6.52
CA ASP A 213 3.61 0.24 5.25
C ASP A 213 4.92 1.01 5.48
N PRO A 214 6.08 0.47 5.04
CA PRO A 214 7.38 1.12 5.24
C PRO A 214 7.63 2.32 4.31
N PHE A 215 6.73 2.57 3.34
CA PHE A 215 6.77 3.67 2.38
C PHE A 215 5.40 4.35 2.31
N ALA A 216 4.91 4.82 3.46
CA ALA A 216 3.50 5.13 3.64
C ALA A 216 2.96 6.26 2.75
N GLY A 217 3.80 7.21 2.34
CA GLY A 217 3.39 8.34 1.54
C GLY A 217 2.24 9.10 2.21
N SER A 218 1.10 9.17 1.53
CA SER A 218 -0.13 9.74 2.09
C SER A 218 -1.00 8.73 2.85
N SER A 219 -0.45 7.58 3.22
CA SER A 219 -1.06 6.50 4.01
C SER A 219 -2.39 5.96 3.49
N THR A 220 -2.53 5.82 2.18
CA THR A 220 -3.75 5.20 1.62
C THR A 220 -3.94 3.77 2.16
N THR A 221 -2.84 3.04 2.41
CA THR A 221 -2.86 1.73 3.06
C THR A 221 -3.51 1.80 4.44
N GLY A 222 -3.15 2.80 5.25
CA GLY A 222 -3.70 3.01 6.58
C GLY A 222 -5.17 3.41 6.57
N ILE A 223 -5.57 4.29 5.65
CA ILE A 223 -6.97 4.64 5.47
C ILE A 223 -7.80 3.42 5.09
N ALA A 224 -7.35 2.63 4.11
CA ALA A 224 -8.00 1.38 3.72
C ALA A 224 -8.07 0.36 4.88
N ALA A 225 -7.00 0.25 5.67
CA ALA A 225 -6.95 -0.61 6.84
C ALA A 225 -8.02 -0.24 7.87
N ASN A 226 -8.11 1.04 8.24
CA ASN A 226 -9.08 1.52 9.23
C ASN A 226 -10.52 1.43 8.72
N LEU A 227 -10.78 1.68 7.43
CA LEU A 227 -12.11 1.45 6.83
C LEU A 227 -12.54 -0.03 6.91
N CYS A 228 -11.59 -0.94 6.95
CA CYS A 228 -11.80 -2.38 7.07
C CYS A 228 -11.68 -2.92 8.50
N GLY A 229 -11.53 -2.07 9.53
CA GLY A 229 -11.36 -2.52 10.93
C GLY A 229 -9.99 -3.15 11.25
N ARG A 230 -8.96 -2.81 10.49
CA ARG A 230 -7.57 -3.24 10.71
C ARG A 230 -6.76 -2.11 11.33
N ARG A 231 -5.66 -2.47 12.01
CA ARG A 231 -4.72 -1.53 12.62
C ARG A 231 -3.54 -1.26 11.69
N PHE A 232 -2.97 -0.08 11.76
CA PHE A 232 -1.96 0.38 10.82
C PHE A 232 -0.78 1.06 11.49
N LEU A 233 0.41 0.75 11.00
CA LEU A 233 1.63 1.52 11.22
C LEU A 233 2.26 1.86 9.88
N GLY A 234 2.45 3.17 9.63
CA GLY A 234 3.16 3.68 8.46
C GLY A 234 4.46 4.35 8.84
N ILE A 235 5.47 4.22 7.98
CA ILE A 235 6.73 4.96 8.08
C ILE A 235 6.83 5.86 6.86
N GLU A 236 7.07 7.16 7.09
CA GLU A 236 7.17 8.17 6.03
C GLU A 236 8.31 9.14 6.36
N GLN A 237 9.24 9.33 5.43
CA GLN A 237 10.39 10.20 5.68
C GLN A 237 10.09 11.69 5.49
N GLU A 238 9.12 12.03 4.63
CA GLU A 238 8.76 13.41 4.31
C GLU A 238 7.69 13.94 5.27
N ASN A 239 8.03 14.96 6.05
CA ASN A 239 7.10 15.59 7.00
C ASN A 239 5.79 16.06 6.36
N ILE A 240 5.84 16.54 5.12
CA ILE A 240 4.65 17.00 4.40
C ILE A 240 3.65 15.85 4.17
N PHE A 241 4.13 14.63 3.88
CA PHE A 241 3.28 13.47 3.67
C PHE A 241 2.84 12.84 4.99
N SER A 242 3.67 12.88 6.02
CA SER A 242 3.26 12.54 7.39
C SER A 242 2.10 13.43 7.87
N SER A 243 2.17 14.74 7.60
CA SER A 243 1.10 15.69 7.91
C SER A 243 -0.17 15.41 7.08
N LEU A 244 -0.03 15.11 5.79
CA LEU A 244 -1.14 14.72 4.93
C LEU A 244 -1.81 13.43 5.43
N SER A 245 -1.02 12.45 5.87
CA SER A 245 -1.51 11.19 6.44
C SER A 245 -2.37 11.42 7.69
N LYS A 246 -1.92 12.31 8.59
CA LYS A 246 -2.70 12.73 9.77
C LYS A 246 -4.05 13.33 9.36
N VAL A 247 -4.06 14.33 8.47
CA VAL A 247 -5.29 14.99 8.03
C VAL A 247 -6.27 14.00 7.40
N ARG A 248 -5.79 13.10 6.54
CA ARG A 248 -6.62 12.05 5.92
C ARG A 248 -7.18 11.07 6.96
N ARG A 249 -6.41 10.75 8.00
CA ARG A 249 -6.91 9.88 9.07
C ARG A 249 -8.00 10.56 9.89
N GLU A 250 -7.77 11.82 10.27
CA GLU A 250 -8.75 12.66 11.01
C GLU A 250 -10.04 12.91 10.18
N GLU A 251 -9.93 12.98 8.84
CA GLU A 251 -11.09 13.11 7.96
C GLU A 251 -12.06 11.92 8.12
N ILE A 252 -11.54 10.69 8.18
CA ILE A 252 -12.38 9.48 8.33
C ILE A 252 -12.82 9.20 9.78
N ASP A 253 -12.44 10.02 10.75
CA ASP A 253 -13.07 10.01 12.10
C ASP A 253 -14.47 10.60 12.06
N GLN A 254 -14.78 11.44 11.07
CA GLN A 254 -16.11 11.97 10.84
C GLN A 254 -17.00 10.88 10.24
N PHE A 255 -18.07 10.52 10.95
CA PHE A 255 -18.96 9.41 10.57
C PHE A 255 -19.48 9.53 9.13
N ASP A 256 -20.00 10.71 8.76
CA ASP A 256 -20.57 10.95 7.43
C ASP A 256 -19.52 10.79 6.31
N VAL A 257 -18.30 11.26 6.56
CA VAL A 257 -17.17 11.11 5.61
C VAL A 257 -16.78 9.65 5.48
N ARG A 258 -16.63 8.95 6.60
CA ARG A 258 -16.33 7.51 6.62
C ARG A 258 -17.37 6.72 5.83
N LEU A 259 -18.65 7.01 6.06
CA LEU A 259 -19.76 6.37 5.37
C LEU A 259 -19.73 6.66 3.85
N ASP A 260 -19.44 7.90 3.44
CA ASP A 260 -19.28 8.26 2.02
C ASP A 260 -18.14 7.46 1.37
N TYR A 261 -16.99 7.33 2.04
CA TYR A 261 -15.87 6.51 1.53
C TYR A 261 -16.28 5.05 1.34
N ILE A 262 -16.94 4.44 2.32
CA ILE A 262 -17.42 3.06 2.24
C ILE A 262 -18.44 2.90 1.11
N ASN A 263 -19.40 3.80 0.99
CA ASN A 263 -20.42 3.77 -0.07
C ASN A 263 -19.77 3.86 -1.46
N ARG A 264 -18.81 4.75 -1.65
CA ARG A 264 -18.07 4.87 -2.93
C ARG A 264 -17.28 3.59 -3.25
N LEU A 265 -16.70 2.94 -2.27
CA LEU A 265 -16.02 1.65 -2.47
C LEU A 265 -16.98 0.55 -2.87
N ASN A 266 -18.20 0.54 -2.30
CA ASN A 266 -19.27 -0.41 -2.65
C ASN A 266 -19.86 -0.13 -4.04
N ASP A 267 -20.12 1.13 -4.39
CA ASP A 267 -20.68 1.56 -5.68
C ASP A 267 -19.77 1.22 -6.87
N LEU A 268 -18.47 1.16 -6.64
CA LEU A 268 -17.53 0.73 -7.67
C LEU A 268 -17.66 -0.76 -8.03
N LYS A 269 -18.62 -1.49 -7.47
CA LYS A 269 -18.86 -2.94 -7.63
C LYS A 269 -17.66 -3.83 -7.31
N TYR A 270 -16.64 -3.26 -6.65
CA TYR A 270 -15.40 -3.97 -6.35
C TYR A 270 -15.38 -4.57 -4.95
N LEU A 271 -16.30 -4.13 -4.08
CA LEU A 271 -16.37 -4.52 -2.67
C LEU A 271 -17.82 -4.53 -2.18
N PRO A 272 -18.70 -5.36 -2.77
CA PRO A 272 -20.09 -5.42 -2.31
C PRO A 272 -20.12 -5.85 -0.84
N ASN A 273 -20.83 -5.10 -0.01
CA ASN A 273 -21.04 -5.39 1.41
C ASN A 273 -19.75 -5.42 2.24
N LEU A 274 -18.93 -4.36 2.14
CA LEU A 274 -17.93 -4.15 3.19
C LEU A 274 -18.63 -4.21 4.54
N PRO A 275 -18.16 -5.02 5.48
CA PRO A 275 -18.69 -4.99 6.84
C PRO A 275 -18.46 -3.57 7.37
N ILE A 276 -19.54 -2.80 7.46
CA ILE A 276 -19.52 -1.48 8.07
C ILE A 276 -19.36 -1.74 9.55
N SER A 277 -18.19 -1.52 10.10
CA SER A 277 -18.04 -1.31 11.52
C SER A 277 -18.76 0.01 11.83
N SER A 278 -19.97 -0.10 12.34
CA SER A 278 -20.80 1.04 12.73
C SER A 278 -20.24 1.81 13.94
N GLU A 279 -19.16 1.32 14.54
CA GLU A 279 -18.53 1.94 15.70
C GLU A 279 -17.02 2.10 15.51
N PRO A 280 -16.48 3.33 15.54
CA PRO A 280 -15.04 3.58 15.61
C PRO A 280 -14.42 3.24 16.97
N ASP A 281 -15.15 2.63 17.89
CA ASP A 281 -14.93 2.77 19.33
C ASP A 281 -14.34 1.57 20.07
N THR A 282 -13.68 0.66 19.40
CA THR A 282 -12.82 -0.27 20.16
C THR A 282 -11.50 0.43 20.47
N LEU A 283 -11.35 0.91 21.71
CA LEU A 283 -10.07 1.42 22.20
C LEU A 283 -9.09 0.24 22.23
N TYR A 284 -8.17 0.20 21.27
CA TYR A 284 -7.17 -0.87 21.23
C TYR A 284 -6.16 -0.71 22.36
N GLY A 285 -5.71 -1.83 22.89
CA GLY A 285 -4.61 -1.87 23.84
C GLY A 285 -3.32 -1.31 23.25
N ASN A 286 -2.36 -1.01 24.10
CA ASN A 286 -1.04 -0.52 23.68
C ASN A 286 -0.17 -1.70 23.25
N ASP A 287 -0.47 -2.33 22.11
CA ASP A 287 0.28 -3.49 21.61
C ASP A 287 1.56 -3.08 20.87
N LEU A 288 1.67 -1.80 20.48
CA LEU A 288 2.90 -1.28 19.90
C LEU A 288 3.89 -0.89 20.99
N PRO A 289 5.19 -1.14 20.80
CA PRO A 289 6.24 -0.99 21.81
C PRO A 289 6.64 0.47 22.10
N PHE A 290 5.80 1.47 21.75
CA PHE A 290 6.06 2.90 21.97
C PHE A 290 4.79 3.71 22.19
#